data_33e2019a6bfbedafe246a9d4b9cffe0e
#
_entry.id   33e2019a6bfbedafe246a9d4b9cffe0e
#
_cell.length_a   1.000
_cell.length_b   1.000
_cell.length_c   1.000
_cell.angle_alpha   90.00
_cell.angle_beta   90.00
_cell.angle_gamma   90.00
#
_symmetry.space_group_name_H-M   'P 1'
#
loop_
_entity.id
_entity.type
_entity.pdbx_description
1 polymer ?
#
loop_
_entity_poly.entity_id
_entity_poly.type
_entity_poly.pdbx_seq_one_letter_code
_entity_poly.pdbx_strand_id
1 'polypeptide(L)'
;MTGLEKLKKSKRLIQSSFSDLRRYSGWSGIRRGQDPEVLAAAILKDFHRVEKGLTLPAPRAWFGKDVVERLVGTCQAYSLLPHFDERILGSAVAALTEYGSSFQDAPPVWWKQIEANLADLRLRFDSCNTESGGSRELGELAHQRSPETGQAFSDFIRSRSSVRNFSERMVDDALLEAAVVDAQHSPSVCNRQSSRVRYFARGDAANRLLQLQNGNRGFGSTASHVALVTGDLRSFLTSGERNQVFIDGGLFSMNLVHGLLARGVGTCCLNWSVDAPQDAKLRRALNLPPHEVVIMMIALGYPEIAARVTHSPKIATDRVLMKAPDGNALSWT
;
A
#
# COMPACT_ATOMS: atom_id res chain seq x y z
N MET A 1 33.53 16.90 10.92
CA MET A 1 33.45 15.92 9.82
C MET A 1 34.52 16.27 8.81
N THR A 2 35.44 15.36 8.54
CA THR A 2 36.58 15.59 7.62
C THR A 2 36.13 15.60 6.16
N GLY A 3 36.92 16.21 5.26
CA GLY A 3 36.63 16.20 3.80
C GLY A 3 36.48 14.77 3.24
N LEU A 4 37.28 13.82 3.74
CA LEU A 4 37.23 12.41 3.35
C LEU A 4 35.93 11.72 3.78
N GLU A 5 35.39 12.06 4.96
CA GLU A 5 34.10 11.53 5.42
C GLU A 5 32.94 12.06 4.57
N LYS A 6 32.96 13.33 4.19
CA LYS A 6 31.98 13.92 3.28
C LYS A 6 32.00 13.21 1.92
N LEU A 7 33.18 13.00 1.36
CA LEU A 7 33.31 12.30 0.08
C LEU A 7 32.78 10.85 0.13
N LYS A 8 33.10 10.09 1.20
CA LYS A 8 32.57 8.75 1.41
C LYS A 8 31.04 8.73 1.50
N LYS A 9 30.44 9.69 2.23
CA LYS A 9 28.96 9.81 2.33
C LYS A 9 28.32 10.12 0.98
N SER A 10 28.87 11.07 0.22
CA SER A 10 28.38 11.41 -1.13
C SER A 10 28.46 10.22 -2.08
N LYS A 11 29.57 9.48 -2.08
CA LYS A 11 29.71 8.26 -2.90
C LYS A 11 28.64 7.21 -2.56
N ARG A 12 28.39 6.96 -1.25
CA ARG A 12 27.34 6.03 -0.82
C ARG A 12 25.94 6.49 -1.23
N LEU A 13 25.66 7.79 -1.13
CA LEU A 13 24.39 8.36 -1.57
C LEU A 13 24.17 8.12 -3.08
N ILE A 14 25.15 8.45 -3.91
CA ILE A 14 25.08 8.23 -5.36
C ILE A 14 24.87 6.74 -5.68
N GLN A 15 25.63 5.86 -5.04
CA GLN A 15 25.51 4.41 -5.24
C GLN A 15 24.12 3.89 -4.87
N SER A 16 23.56 4.33 -3.74
CA SER A 16 22.22 3.93 -3.29
C SER A 16 21.15 4.47 -4.23
N SER A 17 21.21 5.75 -4.60
CA SER A 17 20.28 6.37 -5.54
C SER A 17 20.29 5.69 -6.92
N PHE A 18 21.48 5.33 -7.40
CA PHE A 18 21.60 4.61 -8.67
C PHE A 18 21.03 3.18 -8.57
N SER A 19 21.24 2.49 -7.45
CA SER A 19 20.64 1.18 -7.18
C SER A 19 19.11 1.24 -7.20
N ASP A 20 18.53 2.26 -6.54
CA ASP A 20 17.07 2.46 -6.48
C ASP A 20 16.50 2.81 -7.86
N LEU A 21 17.14 3.70 -8.60
CA LEU A 21 16.76 4.05 -9.97
C LEU A 21 16.77 2.81 -10.87
N ARG A 22 17.85 2.02 -10.82
CA ARG A 22 17.97 0.79 -11.62
C ARG A 22 16.88 -0.22 -11.28
N ARG A 23 16.57 -0.38 -9.98
CA ARG A 23 15.52 -1.30 -9.53
C ARG A 23 14.15 -0.81 -10.01
N TYR A 24 13.81 0.45 -9.76
CA TYR A 24 12.55 1.02 -10.19
C TYR A 24 12.37 0.93 -11.71
N SER A 25 13.34 1.38 -12.49
CA SER A 25 13.25 1.34 -13.96
C SER A 25 13.20 -0.07 -14.52
N GLY A 26 13.83 -1.03 -13.84
CA GLY A 26 13.89 -2.42 -14.29
C GLY A 26 12.64 -3.24 -13.97
N TRP A 27 11.85 -2.83 -12.96
CA TRP A 27 10.73 -3.64 -12.45
C TRP A 27 9.38 -2.95 -12.51
N SER A 28 9.31 -1.62 -12.65
CA SER A 28 8.05 -0.91 -12.87
C SER A 28 7.52 -1.09 -14.31
N GLY A 29 6.28 -0.68 -14.54
CA GLY A 29 5.64 -0.70 -15.85
C GLY A 29 6.34 0.12 -16.93
N ILE A 30 7.37 0.93 -16.58
CA ILE A 30 8.19 1.65 -17.57
C ILE A 30 8.84 0.70 -18.58
N ARG A 31 9.27 -0.50 -18.15
CA ARG A 31 9.96 -1.47 -19.03
C ARG A 31 9.29 -2.83 -19.09
N ARG A 32 8.23 -3.07 -18.33
CA ARG A 32 7.60 -4.39 -18.18
C ARG A 32 6.11 -4.40 -18.52
N GLY A 33 5.71 -3.68 -19.56
CA GLY A 33 4.30 -3.53 -19.94
C GLY A 33 3.52 -4.83 -20.19
N GLN A 34 4.20 -5.97 -20.37
CA GLN A 34 3.59 -7.29 -20.57
C GLN A 34 3.71 -8.19 -19.33
N ASP A 35 4.28 -7.72 -18.23
CA ASP A 35 4.31 -8.48 -16.98
C ASP A 35 2.89 -8.59 -16.42
N PRO A 36 2.42 -9.79 -16.00
CA PRO A 36 1.05 -9.98 -15.51
C PRO A 36 0.67 -9.02 -14.37
N GLU A 37 1.56 -8.77 -13.44
CA GLU A 37 1.31 -7.85 -12.33
C GLU A 37 1.25 -6.37 -12.78
N VAL A 38 2.00 -6.02 -13.82
CA VAL A 38 1.93 -4.68 -14.43
C VAL A 38 0.60 -4.51 -15.18
N LEU A 39 0.13 -5.53 -15.87
CA LEU A 39 -1.18 -5.51 -16.51
C LEU A 39 -2.30 -5.42 -15.46
N ALA A 40 -2.22 -6.20 -14.38
CA ALA A 40 -3.14 -6.09 -13.25
C ALA A 40 -3.18 -4.68 -12.67
N ALA A 41 -2.00 -4.08 -12.44
CA ALA A 41 -1.89 -2.69 -11.97
C ALA A 41 -2.48 -1.67 -12.96
N ALA A 42 -2.37 -1.91 -14.26
CA ALA A 42 -2.98 -1.07 -15.28
C ALA A 42 -4.51 -1.17 -15.27
N ILE A 43 -5.06 -2.38 -15.12
CA ILE A 43 -6.51 -2.60 -14.95
C ILE A 43 -7.00 -1.87 -13.70
N LEU A 44 -6.39 -2.10 -12.53
CA LEU A 44 -6.74 -1.44 -11.27
C LEU A 44 -6.74 0.09 -11.40
N LYS A 45 -5.74 0.66 -12.06
CA LYS A 45 -5.64 2.09 -12.30
C LYS A 45 -6.77 2.62 -13.18
N ASP A 46 -7.09 1.92 -14.25
CA ASP A 46 -8.05 2.41 -15.24
C ASP A 46 -9.49 2.20 -14.79
N PHE A 47 -9.85 1.08 -14.15
CA PHE A 47 -11.20 0.96 -13.60
C PHE A 47 -11.43 1.93 -12.43
N HIS A 48 -10.43 2.16 -11.56
CA HIS A 48 -10.53 3.20 -10.52
C HIS A 48 -10.74 4.62 -11.11
N ARG A 49 -10.22 4.90 -12.29
CA ARG A 49 -10.53 6.16 -12.99
C ARG A 49 -11.97 6.24 -13.45
N VAL A 50 -12.55 5.12 -13.88
CA VAL A 50 -13.98 5.02 -14.23
C VAL A 50 -14.82 5.27 -12.98
N GLU A 51 -14.55 4.57 -11.86
CA GLU A 51 -15.22 4.76 -10.58
C GLU A 51 -15.18 6.23 -10.11
N LYS A 52 -13.99 6.83 -10.13
CA LYS A 52 -13.84 8.25 -9.80
C LYS A 52 -14.68 9.17 -10.69
N GLY A 53 -14.75 8.87 -11.97
CA GLY A 53 -15.58 9.64 -12.89
C GLY A 53 -17.07 9.54 -12.57
N LEU A 54 -17.55 8.35 -12.20
CA LEU A 54 -18.93 8.09 -11.79
C LEU A 54 -19.31 8.83 -10.49
N THR A 55 -18.36 9.03 -9.58
CA THR A 55 -18.59 9.69 -8.29
C THR A 55 -18.47 11.23 -8.32
N LEU A 56 -18.20 11.83 -9.48
CA LEU A 56 -18.17 13.30 -9.62
C LEU A 56 -19.59 13.88 -9.47
N PRO A 57 -19.75 15.11 -8.94
CA PRO A 57 -21.07 15.72 -8.75
C PRO A 57 -21.91 15.87 -10.02
N ALA A 58 -21.26 16.03 -11.18
CA ALA A 58 -21.89 16.15 -12.49
C ALA A 58 -20.99 15.49 -13.55
N PRO A 59 -20.99 14.17 -13.63
CA PRO A 59 -20.15 13.47 -14.58
C PRO A 59 -20.64 13.75 -16.00
N ARG A 60 -19.72 14.08 -16.90
CA ARG A 60 -20.03 14.21 -18.31
C ARG A 60 -20.43 12.84 -18.87
N ALA A 61 -21.55 12.75 -19.56
CA ALA A 61 -21.98 11.51 -20.18
C ALA A 61 -20.87 10.90 -21.06
N TRP A 62 -20.68 9.61 -20.97
CA TRP A 62 -19.71 8.82 -21.73
C TRP A 62 -18.26 9.35 -21.63
N PHE A 63 -17.86 9.82 -20.44
CA PHE A 63 -16.51 10.34 -20.18
C PHE A 63 -15.43 9.26 -20.36
N GLY A 64 -14.20 9.69 -20.62
CA GLY A 64 -13.02 8.83 -20.51
C GLY A 64 -12.91 7.73 -21.56
N LYS A 65 -13.39 7.96 -22.79
CA LYS A 65 -13.32 7.00 -23.90
C LYS A 65 -12.00 6.23 -23.95
N ASP A 66 -10.85 6.93 -23.98
CA ASP A 66 -9.53 6.30 -24.11
C ASP A 66 -9.18 5.41 -22.91
N VAL A 67 -9.70 5.73 -21.73
CA VAL A 67 -9.52 4.94 -20.51
C VAL A 67 -10.34 3.66 -20.59
N VAL A 68 -11.60 3.78 -21.01
CA VAL A 68 -12.55 2.67 -21.11
C VAL A 68 -12.12 1.68 -22.20
N GLU A 69 -11.76 2.17 -23.38
CA GLU A 69 -11.26 1.33 -24.48
C GLU A 69 -9.99 0.56 -24.06
N ARG A 70 -9.03 1.26 -23.43
CA ARG A 70 -7.81 0.64 -22.93
C ARG A 70 -8.10 -0.37 -21.83
N LEU A 71 -9.01 -0.07 -20.90
CA LEU A 71 -9.38 -0.97 -19.82
C LEU A 71 -9.93 -2.29 -20.38
N VAL A 72 -10.89 -2.24 -21.29
CA VAL A 72 -11.46 -3.44 -21.91
C VAL A 72 -10.39 -4.24 -22.65
N GLY A 73 -9.56 -3.59 -23.47
CA GLY A 73 -8.45 -4.26 -24.17
C GLY A 73 -7.42 -4.89 -23.23
N THR A 74 -7.11 -4.21 -22.10
CA THR A 74 -6.19 -4.76 -21.11
C THR A 74 -6.81 -5.94 -20.35
N CYS A 75 -8.09 -5.89 -20.00
CA CYS A 75 -8.81 -7.02 -19.41
C CYS A 75 -8.82 -8.24 -20.33
N GLN A 76 -9.07 -8.06 -21.63
CA GLN A 76 -8.99 -9.14 -22.61
C GLN A 76 -7.57 -9.74 -22.64
N ALA A 77 -6.53 -8.93 -22.79
CA ALA A 77 -5.14 -9.40 -22.80
C ALA A 77 -4.77 -10.15 -21.52
N TYR A 78 -5.15 -9.62 -20.36
CA TYR A 78 -4.89 -10.21 -19.05
C TYR A 78 -5.60 -11.55 -18.87
N SER A 79 -6.85 -11.67 -19.34
CA SER A 79 -7.65 -12.91 -19.26
C SER A 79 -7.11 -14.08 -20.10
N LEU A 80 -6.18 -13.80 -21.01
CA LEU A 80 -5.52 -14.83 -21.84
C LEU A 80 -4.23 -15.36 -21.22
N LEU A 81 -3.78 -14.79 -20.12
CA LEU A 81 -2.58 -15.24 -19.43
C LEU A 81 -2.85 -16.57 -18.70
N PRO A 82 -1.85 -17.44 -18.54
CA PRO A 82 -2.02 -18.72 -17.85
C PRO A 82 -2.34 -18.57 -16.35
N HIS A 83 -1.97 -17.44 -15.76
CA HIS A 83 -2.25 -17.08 -14.38
C HIS A 83 -2.67 -15.62 -14.29
N PHE A 84 -3.90 -15.38 -13.84
CA PHE A 84 -4.46 -14.04 -13.61
C PHE A 84 -5.40 -14.08 -12.39
N ASP A 85 -5.65 -12.93 -11.79
CA ASP A 85 -6.60 -12.81 -10.67
C ASP A 85 -8.00 -12.47 -11.23
N GLU A 86 -8.92 -13.43 -11.16
CA GLU A 86 -10.31 -13.28 -11.63
C GLU A 86 -11.04 -12.15 -10.89
N ARG A 87 -10.70 -11.88 -9.63
CA ARG A 87 -11.34 -10.81 -8.84
C ARG A 87 -11.03 -9.42 -9.41
N ILE A 88 -9.83 -9.22 -9.95
CA ILE A 88 -9.47 -7.97 -10.62
C ILE A 88 -10.32 -7.77 -11.87
N LEU A 89 -10.52 -8.84 -12.66
CA LEU A 89 -11.38 -8.81 -13.83
C LEU A 89 -12.85 -8.59 -13.45
N GLY A 90 -13.35 -9.29 -12.44
CA GLY A 90 -14.71 -9.11 -11.93
C GLY A 90 -14.98 -7.68 -11.46
N SER A 91 -14.03 -7.06 -10.73
CA SER A 91 -14.14 -5.66 -10.31
C SER A 91 -14.18 -4.68 -11.49
N ALA A 92 -13.33 -4.90 -12.51
CA ALA A 92 -13.31 -4.07 -13.71
C ALA A 92 -14.61 -4.21 -14.50
N VAL A 93 -15.13 -5.45 -14.62
CA VAL A 93 -16.42 -5.74 -15.28
C VAL A 93 -17.57 -5.06 -14.55
N ALA A 94 -17.62 -5.12 -13.23
CA ALA A 94 -18.64 -4.47 -12.41
C ALA A 94 -18.62 -2.94 -12.60
N ALA A 95 -17.46 -2.32 -12.53
CA ALA A 95 -17.31 -0.88 -12.76
C ALA A 95 -17.73 -0.45 -14.17
N LEU A 96 -17.40 -1.24 -15.20
CA LEU A 96 -17.80 -0.99 -16.58
C LEU A 96 -19.31 -1.24 -16.81
N THR A 97 -19.90 -2.15 -16.07
CA THR A 97 -21.35 -2.42 -16.11
C THR A 97 -22.12 -1.24 -15.55
N GLU A 98 -21.72 -0.73 -14.36
CA GLU A 98 -22.29 0.48 -13.80
C GLU A 98 -22.10 1.68 -14.74
N TYR A 99 -20.89 1.84 -15.30
CA TYR A 99 -20.62 2.91 -16.26
C TYR A 99 -21.60 2.89 -17.45
N GLY A 100 -21.82 1.72 -18.05
CA GLY A 100 -22.75 1.59 -19.20
C GLY A 100 -24.21 1.88 -18.86
N SER A 101 -24.62 1.69 -17.61
CA SER A 101 -26.00 1.93 -17.16
C SER A 101 -26.21 3.32 -16.52
N SER A 102 -25.15 4.10 -16.30
CA SER A 102 -25.23 5.37 -15.57
C SER A 102 -25.72 6.56 -16.41
N PHE A 103 -25.82 6.43 -17.72
CA PHE A 103 -26.16 7.54 -18.61
C PHE A 103 -27.49 7.30 -19.31
N GLN A 104 -28.35 8.36 -19.29
CA GLN A 104 -29.63 8.36 -20.04
C GLN A 104 -29.44 8.65 -21.52
N ASP A 105 -28.31 9.26 -21.92
CA ASP A 105 -28.00 9.55 -23.29
C ASP A 105 -27.74 8.28 -24.10
N ALA A 106 -28.09 8.31 -25.37
CA ALA A 106 -27.83 7.19 -26.25
C ALA A 106 -26.33 6.83 -26.30
N PRO A 107 -25.98 5.54 -26.24
CA PRO A 107 -24.60 5.12 -26.25
C PRO A 107 -23.90 5.53 -27.55
N PRO A 108 -22.70 6.11 -27.46
CA PRO A 108 -21.93 6.51 -28.62
C PRO A 108 -21.43 5.30 -29.42
N VAL A 109 -21.07 5.51 -30.67
CA VAL A 109 -20.61 4.45 -31.59
C VAL A 109 -19.45 3.65 -31.00
N TRP A 110 -18.47 4.35 -30.36
CA TRP A 110 -17.31 3.69 -29.77
C TRP A 110 -17.69 2.74 -28.61
N TRP A 111 -18.72 3.09 -27.81
CA TRP A 111 -19.18 2.21 -26.72
C TRP A 111 -19.82 0.93 -27.31
N LYS A 112 -20.68 1.08 -28.33
CA LYS A 112 -21.28 -0.07 -29.00
C LYS A 112 -20.22 -1.02 -29.57
N GLN A 113 -19.09 -0.49 -30.05
CA GLN A 113 -18.00 -1.30 -30.61
C GLN A 113 -17.32 -2.19 -29.56
N ILE A 114 -17.19 -1.69 -28.29
CA ILE A 114 -16.57 -2.47 -27.23
C ILE A 114 -17.55 -3.30 -26.40
N GLU A 115 -18.84 -3.06 -26.54
CA GLU A 115 -19.90 -3.73 -25.78
C GLU A 115 -19.92 -5.25 -25.99
N ALA A 116 -19.60 -5.72 -27.18
CA ALA A 116 -19.47 -7.15 -27.48
C ALA A 116 -18.30 -7.78 -26.67
N ASN A 117 -17.17 -7.09 -26.61
CA ASN A 117 -16.01 -7.53 -25.82
C ASN A 117 -16.30 -7.52 -24.30
N LEU A 118 -17.05 -6.52 -23.85
CA LEU A 118 -17.49 -6.44 -22.46
C LEU A 118 -18.50 -7.54 -22.13
N ALA A 119 -19.38 -7.91 -23.06
CA ALA A 119 -20.33 -9.01 -22.87
C ALA A 119 -19.62 -10.35 -22.66
N ASP A 120 -18.55 -10.64 -23.42
CA ASP A 120 -17.73 -11.83 -23.20
C ASP A 120 -17.06 -11.83 -21.81
N LEU A 121 -16.49 -10.70 -21.42
CA LEU A 121 -15.88 -10.56 -20.08
C LEU A 121 -16.93 -10.72 -18.96
N ARG A 122 -18.14 -10.19 -19.13
CA ARG A 122 -19.26 -10.39 -18.19
C ARG A 122 -19.61 -11.86 -18.04
N LEU A 123 -19.81 -12.57 -19.12
CA LEU A 123 -20.12 -14.00 -19.09
C LEU A 123 -19.10 -14.81 -18.30
N ARG A 124 -17.84 -14.42 -18.36
CA ARG A 124 -16.73 -15.16 -17.73
C ARG A 124 -16.46 -14.75 -16.30
N PHE A 125 -16.67 -13.48 -15.93
CA PHE A 125 -16.12 -12.91 -14.68
C PHE A 125 -17.14 -12.16 -13.80
N ASP A 126 -18.39 -11.98 -14.19
CA ASP A 126 -19.39 -11.23 -13.41
C ASP A 126 -19.67 -11.83 -12.02
N SER A 127 -19.55 -13.15 -11.90
CA SER A 127 -19.79 -13.88 -10.65
C SER A 127 -18.55 -14.04 -9.76
N CYS A 128 -17.37 -13.60 -10.23
CA CYS A 128 -16.09 -13.88 -9.54
C CYS A 128 -15.79 -12.92 -8.39
N ASN A 129 -16.65 -11.94 -8.13
CA ASN A 129 -16.39 -10.92 -7.13
C ASN A 129 -17.47 -10.85 -6.05
N THR A 130 -17.09 -11.11 -4.80
CA THR A 130 -17.94 -10.87 -3.63
C THR A 130 -17.95 -9.41 -3.20
N GLU A 131 -16.95 -8.61 -3.63
CA GLU A 131 -16.87 -7.18 -3.45
C GLU A 131 -16.87 -6.53 -4.84
N SER A 132 -18.03 -6.07 -5.29
CA SER A 132 -18.20 -5.46 -6.61
C SER A 132 -17.39 -4.16 -6.76
N GLY A 133 -16.73 -3.97 -7.91
CA GLY A 133 -16.24 -2.66 -8.34
C GLY A 133 -17.43 -1.72 -8.63
N GLY A 134 -17.14 -0.44 -8.83
CA GLY A 134 -18.16 0.58 -9.09
C GLY A 134 -18.25 1.61 -7.97
N SER A 135 -19.39 2.29 -7.83
CA SER A 135 -19.64 3.30 -6.82
C SER A 135 -20.61 2.82 -5.74
N ARG A 136 -20.61 3.51 -4.61
CA ARG A 136 -21.58 3.29 -3.54
C ARG A 136 -21.93 4.61 -2.85
N GLU A 137 -23.11 4.67 -2.25
CA GLU A 137 -23.54 5.86 -1.53
C GLU A 137 -22.76 6.04 -0.22
N LEU A 138 -22.27 7.24 0.01
CA LEU A 138 -21.56 7.59 1.24
C LEU A 138 -22.47 7.49 2.48
N GLY A 139 -23.79 7.69 2.30
CA GLY A 139 -24.80 7.59 3.35
C GLY A 139 -24.83 6.23 4.06
N GLU A 140 -24.50 5.15 3.35
CA GLU A 140 -24.39 3.80 3.92
C GLU A 140 -23.34 3.70 5.04
N LEU A 141 -22.34 4.58 5.03
CA LEU A 141 -21.26 4.64 6.02
C LEU A 141 -21.48 5.73 7.09
N ALA A 142 -22.58 6.48 7.03
CA ALA A 142 -22.79 7.66 7.88
C ALA A 142 -22.85 7.31 9.38
N HIS A 143 -23.43 6.15 9.73
CA HIS A 143 -23.56 5.67 11.12
C HIS A 143 -22.21 5.46 11.82
N GLN A 144 -21.12 5.32 11.09
CA GLN A 144 -19.78 5.16 11.64
C GLN A 144 -19.07 6.49 11.94
N ARG A 145 -19.74 7.63 11.71
CA ARG A 145 -19.17 8.97 11.83
C ARG A 145 -19.92 9.77 12.89
N SER A 146 -19.53 9.60 14.15
CA SER A 146 -20.08 10.35 15.26
C SER A 146 -18.97 11.03 16.07
N PRO A 147 -19.29 12.05 16.90
CA PRO A 147 -18.32 12.66 17.81
C PRO A 147 -17.71 11.64 18.78
N GLU A 148 -18.51 10.70 19.27
CA GLU A 148 -18.06 9.63 20.18
C GLU A 148 -17.04 8.71 19.49
N THR A 149 -17.30 8.33 18.24
CA THR A 149 -16.34 7.55 17.41
C THR A 149 -15.04 8.34 17.22
N GLY A 150 -15.13 9.66 17.00
CA GLY A 150 -13.96 10.53 16.86
C GLY A 150 -13.12 10.57 18.12
N GLN A 151 -13.73 10.67 19.31
CA GLN A 151 -13.01 10.66 20.59
C GLN A 151 -12.38 9.30 20.87
N ALA A 152 -13.11 8.20 20.66
CA ALA A 152 -12.60 6.84 20.84
C ALA A 152 -11.40 6.56 19.93
N PHE A 153 -11.46 7.01 18.67
CA PHE A 153 -10.33 6.91 17.75
C PHE A 153 -9.12 7.74 18.23
N SER A 154 -9.33 8.96 18.71
CA SER A 154 -8.27 9.81 19.25
C SER A 154 -7.57 9.17 20.44
N ASP A 155 -8.31 8.59 21.36
CA ASP A 155 -7.76 7.90 22.53
C ASP A 155 -7.02 6.62 22.12
N PHE A 156 -7.57 5.89 21.17
CA PHE A 156 -6.93 4.70 20.61
C PHE A 156 -5.56 5.01 19.99
N ILE A 157 -5.46 5.99 19.10
CA ILE A 157 -4.17 6.33 18.48
C ILE A 157 -3.14 6.88 19.47
N ARG A 158 -3.61 7.59 20.53
CA ARG A 158 -2.75 8.10 21.62
C ARG A 158 -2.22 6.99 22.52
N SER A 159 -2.96 5.90 22.68
CA SER A 159 -2.54 4.74 23.47
C SER A 159 -1.37 3.97 22.84
N ARG A 160 -1.15 4.13 21.53
CA ARG A 160 -0.08 3.45 20.81
C ARG A 160 1.31 3.92 21.29
N SER A 161 2.13 2.99 21.70
CA SER A 161 3.54 3.22 22.04
C SER A 161 4.44 2.17 21.39
N SER A 162 5.74 2.49 21.22
CA SER A 162 6.70 1.48 20.76
C SER A 162 7.07 0.57 21.92
N VAL A 163 6.61 -0.67 21.86
CA VAL A 163 6.87 -1.71 22.85
C VAL A 163 8.21 -2.38 22.54
N ARG A 164 9.06 -2.53 23.57
CA ARG A 164 10.39 -3.14 23.49
C ARG A 164 10.63 -4.20 24.59
N ASN A 165 9.57 -4.65 25.22
CA ASN A 165 9.61 -5.74 26.19
C ASN A 165 8.38 -6.60 25.97
N PHE A 166 8.59 -7.79 25.39
CA PHE A 166 7.53 -8.70 24.99
C PHE A 166 7.55 -9.93 25.87
N SER A 167 6.36 -10.45 26.16
CA SER A 167 6.18 -11.69 26.91
C SER A 167 6.55 -12.92 26.05
N GLU A 168 6.63 -14.07 26.71
CA GLU A 168 6.88 -15.34 26.02
C GLU A 168 5.70 -15.81 25.16
N ARG A 169 4.50 -15.25 25.39
CA ARG A 169 3.29 -15.64 24.65
C ARG A 169 3.44 -15.29 23.15
N MET A 170 3.18 -16.30 22.32
CA MET A 170 3.15 -16.12 20.87
C MET A 170 1.83 -15.47 20.42
N VAL A 171 1.88 -14.65 19.40
CA VAL A 171 0.67 -14.11 18.74
C VAL A 171 0.15 -15.16 17.76
N ASP A 172 -1.15 -15.42 17.81
CA ASP A 172 -1.80 -16.40 16.95
C ASP A 172 -1.89 -15.90 15.49
N ASP A 173 -1.75 -16.79 14.53
CA ASP A 173 -1.79 -16.48 13.09
C ASP A 173 -3.12 -15.78 12.69
N ALA A 174 -4.24 -16.21 13.26
CA ALA A 174 -5.55 -15.60 13.00
C ALA A 174 -5.60 -14.10 13.37
N LEU A 175 -4.88 -13.70 14.44
CA LEU A 175 -4.77 -12.28 14.82
C LEU A 175 -3.87 -11.51 13.85
N LEU A 176 -2.82 -12.16 13.36
CA LEU A 176 -1.93 -11.56 12.33
C LEU A 176 -2.70 -11.36 11.02
N GLU A 177 -3.47 -12.35 10.58
CA GLU A 177 -4.32 -12.27 9.39
C GLU A 177 -5.37 -11.15 9.53
N ALA A 178 -6.08 -11.09 10.65
CA ALA A 178 -7.07 -10.05 10.91
C ALA A 178 -6.46 -8.64 10.89
N ALA A 179 -5.23 -8.47 11.38
CA ALA A 179 -4.52 -7.18 11.31
C ALA A 179 -4.10 -6.83 9.86
N VAL A 180 -3.81 -7.82 9.02
CA VAL A 180 -3.55 -7.61 7.60
C VAL A 180 -4.82 -7.18 6.87
N VAL A 181 -5.98 -7.78 7.18
CA VAL A 181 -7.27 -7.34 6.65
C VAL A 181 -7.52 -5.86 6.97
N ASP A 182 -7.31 -5.43 8.22
CA ASP A 182 -7.41 -4.00 8.58
C ASP A 182 -6.43 -3.14 7.77
N ALA A 183 -5.20 -3.61 7.58
CA ALA A 183 -4.18 -2.89 6.82
C ALA A 183 -4.52 -2.76 5.33
N GLN A 184 -5.22 -3.72 4.74
CA GLN A 184 -5.68 -3.66 3.34
C GLN A 184 -6.66 -2.51 3.07
N HIS A 185 -7.37 -2.03 4.10
CA HIS A 185 -8.21 -0.82 4.00
C HIS A 185 -7.43 0.49 3.92
N SER A 186 -6.10 0.45 3.92
CA SER A 186 -5.27 1.64 3.68
C SER A 186 -5.47 2.15 2.25
N PRO A 187 -5.61 3.46 2.06
CA PRO A 187 -5.59 4.00 0.71
C PRO A 187 -4.25 3.73 0.03
N SER A 188 -4.31 3.41 -1.25
CA SER A 188 -3.12 3.30 -2.11
C SER A 188 -3.38 4.00 -3.44
N VAL A 189 -2.34 4.39 -4.14
CA VAL A 189 -2.52 5.09 -5.41
C VAL A 189 -3.33 4.25 -6.41
N CYS A 190 -4.46 4.79 -6.85
CA CYS A 190 -5.42 4.09 -7.72
C CYS A 190 -5.81 2.69 -7.18
N ASN A 191 -5.88 2.54 -5.87
CA ASN A 191 -6.20 1.29 -5.17
C ASN A 191 -5.38 0.06 -5.63
N ARG A 192 -4.09 0.26 -6.01
CA ARG A 192 -3.24 -0.81 -6.57
C ARG A 192 -2.62 -1.75 -5.54
N GLN A 193 -2.76 -1.44 -4.25
CA GLN A 193 -2.48 -2.33 -3.11
C GLN A 193 -1.12 -3.06 -3.22
N SER A 194 -0.06 -2.28 -3.47
CA SER A 194 1.30 -2.77 -3.73
C SER A 194 2.00 -3.42 -2.52
N SER A 195 1.47 -3.21 -1.31
CA SER A 195 2.12 -3.66 -0.07
C SER A 195 2.00 -5.17 0.12
N ARG A 196 3.07 -5.76 0.67
CA ARG A 196 3.14 -7.16 1.08
C ARG A 196 3.71 -7.23 2.49
N VAL A 197 3.31 -8.23 3.28
CA VAL A 197 3.88 -8.48 4.60
C VAL A 197 4.22 -9.96 4.76
N ARG A 198 5.37 -10.22 5.38
CA ARG A 198 5.83 -11.57 5.76
C ARG A 198 6.11 -11.59 7.24
N TYR A 199 5.54 -12.53 7.96
CA TYR A 199 5.79 -12.73 9.38
C TYR A 199 6.85 -13.80 9.58
N PHE A 200 7.79 -13.52 10.48
CA PHE A 200 8.82 -14.44 10.94
C PHE A 200 8.59 -14.66 12.42
N ALA A 201 8.14 -15.85 12.79
CA ALA A 201 7.97 -16.25 14.19
C ALA A 201 9.32 -16.25 14.91
N ARG A 202 9.32 -16.02 16.23
CA ARG A 202 10.50 -16.10 17.10
C ARG A 202 11.30 -17.36 16.79
N GLY A 203 12.59 -17.22 16.56
CA GLY A 203 13.48 -18.31 16.20
C GLY A 203 14.60 -17.85 15.25
N ASP A 204 15.30 -18.79 14.64
CA ASP A 204 16.50 -18.52 13.85
C ASP A 204 16.27 -17.59 12.66
N ALA A 205 15.14 -17.74 11.97
CA ALA A 205 14.82 -16.89 10.81
C ALA A 205 14.60 -15.44 11.23
N ALA A 206 13.81 -15.19 12.28
CA ALA A 206 13.61 -13.86 12.85
C ALA A 206 14.92 -13.27 13.37
N ASN A 207 15.74 -14.06 14.05
CA ASN A 207 17.02 -13.61 14.58
C ASN A 207 17.99 -13.21 13.46
N ARG A 208 18.08 -14.00 12.38
CA ARG A 208 18.89 -13.62 11.21
C ARG A 208 18.42 -12.33 10.56
N LEU A 209 17.10 -12.12 10.45
CA LEU A 209 16.53 -10.89 9.95
C LEU A 209 16.89 -9.69 10.82
N LEU A 210 16.74 -9.81 12.14
CA LEU A 210 17.02 -8.77 13.11
C LEU A 210 18.51 -8.41 13.18
N GLN A 211 19.43 -9.34 12.94
CA GLN A 211 20.87 -9.07 12.86
C GLN A 211 21.24 -8.12 11.72
N LEU A 212 20.42 -8.04 10.67
CA LEU A 212 20.60 -7.14 9.55
C LEU A 212 20.01 -5.75 9.79
N GLN A 213 19.19 -5.58 10.85
CA GLN A 213 18.50 -4.35 11.21
C GLN A 213 19.17 -3.69 12.42
N ASN A 214 19.36 -2.37 12.39
CA ASN A 214 20.21 -1.67 13.39
C ASN A 214 19.46 -1.18 14.65
N GLY A 215 18.12 -1.18 14.68
CA GLY A 215 17.31 -0.53 15.72
C GLY A 215 16.69 -1.47 16.76
N ASN A 216 16.96 -2.77 16.69
CA ASN A 216 16.31 -3.79 17.54
C ASN A 216 17.17 -4.30 18.71
N ARG A 217 18.35 -3.72 18.91
CA ARG A 217 19.35 -4.21 19.88
C ARG A 217 18.77 -4.24 21.28
N GLY A 218 18.93 -5.39 21.95
CA GLY A 218 18.53 -5.61 23.34
C GLY A 218 17.06 -6.04 23.54
N PHE A 219 16.21 -6.08 22.47
CA PHE A 219 14.82 -6.52 22.62
C PHE A 219 14.27 -7.33 21.44
N GLY A 220 14.90 -7.27 20.27
CA GLY A 220 14.33 -7.89 19.07
C GLY A 220 14.07 -9.40 19.21
N SER A 221 14.97 -10.11 19.90
CA SER A 221 14.85 -11.55 20.13
C SER A 221 13.68 -11.95 21.06
N THR A 222 13.12 -11.01 21.84
CA THR A 222 11.96 -11.27 22.69
C THR A 222 10.63 -11.12 21.93
N ALA A 223 10.62 -10.50 20.75
CA ALA A 223 9.41 -10.35 19.95
C ALA A 223 8.80 -11.71 19.58
N SER A 224 7.49 -11.82 19.63
CA SER A 224 6.77 -13.00 19.17
C SER A 224 7.01 -13.23 17.66
N HIS A 225 6.92 -12.15 16.88
CA HIS A 225 7.17 -12.16 15.44
C HIS A 225 7.91 -10.89 15.00
N VAL A 226 8.52 -10.99 13.84
CA VAL A 226 8.99 -9.83 13.08
C VAL A 226 8.23 -9.80 11.75
N ALA A 227 7.49 -8.73 11.52
CA ALA A 227 6.88 -8.46 10.23
C ALA A 227 7.87 -7.71 9.33
N LEU A 228 8.08 -8.19 8.11
CA LEU A 228 8.78 -7.49 7.05
C LEU A 228 7.74 -6.95 6.06
N VAL A 229 7.58 -5.64 6.02
CA VAL A 229 6.70 -4.97 5.05
C VAL A 229 7.51 -4.57 3.83
N THR A 230 7.02 -4.97 2.66
CA THR A 230 7.61 -4.66 1.34
C THR A 230 6.57 -4.04 0.43
N GLY A 231 7.01 -3.38 -0.64
CA GLY A 231 6.15 -2.89 -1.71
C GLY A 231 6.60 -3.42 -3.07
N ASP A 232 5.65 -3.82 -3.89
CA ASP A 232 5.88 -4.36 -5.23
C ASP A 232 5.97 -3.22 -6.27
N LEU A 233 7.12 -3.07 -6.91
CA LEU A 233 7.37 -2.02 -7.89
C LEU A 233 6.57 -2.21 -9.19
N ARG A 234 6.11 -3.42 -9.50
CA ARG A 234 5.29 -3.72 -10.67
C ARG A 234 3.92 -3.04 -10.62
N SER A 235 3.49 -2.64 -9.41
CA SER A 235 2.27 -1.86 -9.22
C SER A 235 2.38 -0.41 -9.72
N PHE A 236 3.55 0.09 -10.15
CA PHE A 236 3.77 1.49 -10.54
C PHE A 236 4.14 1.59 -12.02
N LEU A 237 3.48 2.50 -12.75
CA LEU A 237 3.49 2.50 -14.21
C LEU A 237 4.32 3.65 -14.82
N THR A 238 4.60 4.70 -14.05
CA THR A 238 5.24 5.92 -14.55
C THR A 238 6.41 6.36 -13.66
N SER A 239 7.31 7.18 -14.22
CA SER A 239 8.44 7.75 -13.47
C SER A 239 8.02 8.69 -12.34
N GLY A 240 6.86 9.33 -12.46
CA GLY A 240 6.29 10.19 -11.41
C GLY A 240 5.95 9.43 -10.14
N GLU A 241 5.68 8.13 -10.24
CA GLU A 241 5.30 7.27 -9.12
C GLU A 241 6.49 6.63 -8.37
N ARG A 242 7.74 7.00 -8.69
CA ARG A 242 8.95 6.36 -8.14
C ARG A 242 9.05 6.31 -6.61
N ASN A 243 8.42 7.24 -5.92
CA ASN A 243 8.39 7.29 -4.45
C ASN A 243 7.08 6.77 -3.86
N GLN A 244 6.08 6.48 -4.70
CA GLN A 244 4.73 6.14 -4.24
C GLN A 244 4.70 4.83 -3.44
N VAL A 245 5.56 3.88 -3.76
CA VAL A 245 5.70 2.61 -3.04
C VAL A 245 5.98 2.83 -1.54
N PHE A 246 6.75 3.86 -1.18
CA PHE A 246 7.06 4.17 0.22
C PHE A 246 5.89 4.88 0.91
N ILE A 247 5.14 5.69 0.20
CA ILE A 247 3.92 6.35 0.71
C ILE A 247 2.86 5.29 1.01
N ASP A 248 2.49 4.49 0.01
CA ASP A 248 1.49 3.42 0.16
C ASP A 248 1.90 2.41 1.23
N GLY A 249 3.18 2.00 1.23
CA GLY A 249 3.73 1.08 2.21
C GLY A 249 3.75 1.65 3.63
N GLY A 250 3.96 2.95 3.80
CA GLY A 250 3.87 3.64 5.09
C GLY A 250 2.44 3.68 5.63
N LEU A 251 1.46 3.98 4.78
CA LEU A 251 0.03 3.96 5.13
C LEU A 251 -0.42 2.55 5.55
N PHE A 252 -0.07 1.55 4.75
CA PHE A 252 -0.33 0.13 5.07
C PHE A 252 0.30 -0.28 6.40
N SER A 253 1.58 0.06 6.62
CA SER A 253 2.29 -0.28 7.85
C SER A 253 1.64 0.35 9.08
N MET A 254 1.15 1.59 8.99
CA MET A 254 0.48 2.25 10.11
C MET A 254 -0.84 1.59 10.44
N ASN A 255 -1.66 1.24 9.44
CA ASN A 255 -2.90 0.51 9.69
C ASN A 255 -2.63 -0.91 10.23
N LEU A 256 -1.56 -1.59 9.77
CA LEU A 256 -1.13 -2.87 10.36
C LEU A 256 -0.79 -2.71 11.85
N VAL A 257 -0.08 -1.66 12.23
CA VAL A 257 0.22 -1.33 13.64
C VAL A 257 -1.06 -1.07 14.43
N HIS A 258 -2.04 -0.37 13.87
CA HIS A 258 -3.33 -0.12 14.50
C HIS A 258 -4.16 -1.39 14.63
N GLY A 259 -4.20 -2.24 13.61
CA GLY A 259 -4.89 -3.53 13.66
C GLY A 259 -4.33 -4.46 14.74
N LEU A 260 -3.00 -4.50 14.88
CA LEU A 260 -2.33 -5.24 15.95
C LEU A 260 -2.63 -4.64 17.34
N LEU A 261 -2.56 -3.29 17.46
CA LEU A 261 -2.88 -2.60 18.71
C LEU A 261 -4.31 -2.87 19.17
N ALA A 262 -5.28 -2.85 18.26
CA ALA A 262 -6.69 -3.14 18.56
C ALA A 262 -6.91 -4.55 19.15
N ARG A 263 -5.93 -5.44 18.92
CA ARG A 263 -5.94 -6.84 19.43
C ARG A 263 -5.00 -7.05 20.61
N GLY A 264 -4.55 -5.95 21.24
CA GLY A 264 -3.66 -6.01 22.40
C GLY A 264 -2.21 -6.40 22.08
N VAL A 265 -1.83 -6.41 20.81
CA VAL A 265 -0.47 -6.73 20.38
C VAL A 265 0.38 -5.45 20.34
N GLY A 266 1.43 -5.42 21.13
CA GLY A 266 2.42 -4.34 21.13
C GLY A 266 3.33 -4.42 19.91
N THR A 267 3.76 -3.25 19.41
CA THR A 267 4.61 -3.17 18.22
C THR A 267 5.77 -2.20 18.41
N CYS A 268 6.86 -2.43 17.68
CA CYS A 268 7.95 -1.48 17.51
C CYS A 268 8.34 -1.41 16.03
N CYS A 269 8.05 -0.29 15.37
CA CYS A 269 8.51 -0.06 14.00
C CYS A 269 10.04 0.07 13.97
N LEU A 270 10.66 -0.67 13.07
CA LEU A 270 12.09 -0.72 12.83
C LEU A 270 12.34 -0.27 11.38
N ASN A 271 12.91 0.91 11.23
CA ASN A 271 13.15 1.49 9.91
C ASN A 271 14.13 0.65 9.07
N TRP A 272 14.09 0.84 7.76
CA TRP A 272 15.05 0.26 6.82
C TRP A 272 15.85 1.37 6.12
N SER A 273 16.40 2.31 6.91
CA SER A 273 17.24 3.41 6.42
C SER A 273 18.69 2.94 6.30
N VAL A 274 18.98 2.19 5.25
CA VAL A 274 20.27 1.54 5.01
C VAL A 274 20.84 1.92 3.64
N ASP A 275 22.15 1.71 3.45
CA ASP A 275 22.79 1.86 2.14
C ASP A 275 22.60 0.61 1.25
N ALA A 276 22.89 0.74 -0.06
CA ALA A 276 22.70 -0.34 -1.02
C ALA A 276 23.45 -1.65 -0.66
N PRO A 277 24.67 -1.65 -0.10
CA PRO A 277 25.33 -2.86 0.36
C PRO A 277 24.57 -3.61 1.44
N GLN A 278 23.99 -2.90 2.42
CA GLN A 278 23.20 -3.52 3.49
C GLN A 278 21.85 -4.04 2.97
N ASP A 279 21.17 -3.28 2.09
CA ASP A 279 19.96 -3.76 1.41
C ASP A 279 20.24 -5.05 0.61
N ALA A 280 21.36 -5.11 -0.11
CA ALA A 280 21.76 -6.29 -0.85
C ALA A 280 22.04 -7.52 0.04
N LYS A 281 22.52 -7.33 1.28
CA LYS A 281 22.69 -8.43 2.25
C LYS A 281 21.34 -9.03 2.65
N LEU A 282 20.37 -8.18 2.99
CA LEU A 282 19.03 -8.62 3.35
C LEU A 282 18.38 -9.40 2.18
N ARG A 283 18.45 -8.83 0.98
CA ARG A 283 17.88 -9.45 -0.23
C ARG A 283 18.40 -10.85 -0.47
N ARG A 284 19.72 -11.03 -0.35
CA ARG A 284 20.34 -12.36 -0.48
C ARG A 284 19.92 -13.31 0.63
N ALA A 285 19.90 -12.82 1.88
CA ALA A 285 19.56 -13.65 3.03
C ALA A 285 18.11 -14.19 2.98
N LEU A 286 17.19 -13.43 2.39
CA LEU A 286 15.77 -13.78 2.30
C LEU A 286 15.36 -14.27 0.90
N ASN A 287 16.26 -14.30 -0.07
CA ASN A 287 15.91 -14.46 -1.48
C ASN A 287 14.75 -13.54 -1.90
N LEU A 288 14.82 -12.27 -1.44
CA LEU A 288 13.75 -11.31 -1.66
C LEU A 288 13.58 -11.01 -3.14
N PRO A 289 12.36 -11.11 -3.69
CA PRO A 289 12.11 -10.83 -5.10
C PRO A 289 12.69 -9.47 -5.53
N PRO A 290 13.34 -9.39 -6.70
CA PRO A 290 14.03 -8.16 -7.11
C PRO A 290 13.09 -6.98 -7.37
N HIS A 291 11.80 -7.24 -7.64
CA HIS A 291 10.77 -6.23 -7.81
C HIS A 291 10.21 -5.69 -6.48
N GLU A 292 10.54 -6.28 -5.35
CA GLU A 292 10.10 -5.76 -4.06
C GLU A 292 11.13 -4.82 -3.45
N VAL A 293 10.65 -3.76 -2.79
CA VAL A 293 11.45 -2.88 -1.93
C VAL A 293 11.02 -3.02 -0.49
N VAL A 294 11.97 -2.95 0.43
CA VAL A 294 11.66 -2.99 1.87
C VAL A 294 11.14 -1.63 2.31
N ILE A 295 10.00 -1.61 2.97
CA ILE A 295 9.41 -0.42 3.59
C ILE A 295 9.92 -0.29 5.03
N MET A 296 9.63 -1.28 5.86
CA MET A 296 10.13 -1.37 7.23
C MET A 296 9.99 -2.79 7.77
N MET A 297 10.58 -3.01 8.94
CA MET A 297 10.28 -4.17 9.79
C MET A 297 9.46 -3.71 10.99
N ILE A 298 8.68 -4.63 11.59
CA ILE A 298 7.90 -4.36 12.80
C ILE A 298 8.12 -5.55 13.74
N ALA A 299 8.77 -5.30 14.86
CA ALA A 299 8.81 -6.27 15.97
C ALA A 299 7.46 -6.21 16.69
N LEU A 300 6.85 -7.37 16.96
CA LEU A 300 5.52 -7.44 17.56
C LEU A 300 5.42 -8.61 18.56
N GLY A 301 4.50 -8.48 19.51
CA GLY A 301 4.24 -9.46 20.55
C GLY A 301 3.34 -8.88 21.64
N TYR A 302 2.90 -9.72 22.56
CA TYR A 302 2.19 -9.21 23.74
C TYR A 302 3.16 -8.49 24.66
N PRO A 303 2.85 -7.26 25.11
CA PRO A 303 3.69 -6.56 26.08
C PRO A 303 3.80 -7.34 27.40
N GLU A 304 4.97 -7.30 28.04
CA GLU A 304 5.06 -7.70 29.45
C GLU A 304 4.24 -6.73 30.31
N ILE A 305 3.63 -7.25 31.41
CA ILE A 305 2.77 -6.48 32.31
C ILE A 305 3.54 -5.26 32.90
N ALA A 306 4.81 -5.44 33.22
CA ALA A 306 5.67 -4.39 33.75
C ALA A 306 6.44 -3.60 32.69
N ALA A 307 6.09 -3.75 31.40
CA ALA A 307 6.79 -3.08 30.31
C ALA A 307 6.69 -1.56 30.44
N ARG A 308 7.83 -0.90 30.30
CA ARG A 308 7.91 0.56 30.24
C ARG A 308 8.06 1.00 28.78
N VAL A 309 7.37 2.07 28.42
CA VAL A 309 7.46 2.69 27.11
C VAL A 309 8.02 4.11 27.20
N THR A 310 8.58 4.61 26.10
CA THR A 310 9.07 5.98 26.04
C THR A 310 7.90 6.96 26.04
N HIS A 311 8.05 8.09 26.73
CA HIS A 311 7.02 9.13 26.77
C HIS A 311 6.82 9.79 25.41
N SER A 312 7.88 9.98 24.64
CA SER A 312 7.90 10.52 23.28
C SER A 312 6.99 11.75 23.08
N PRO A 313 7.28 12.88 23.77
CA PRO A 313 6.47 14.09 23.67
C PRO A 313 6.39 14.56 22.22
N LYS A 314 5.25 15.15 21.85
CA LYS A 314 5.04 15.72 20.50
C LYS A 314 5.49 17.17 20.50
N ILE A 315 6.02 17.60 19.35
CA ILE A 315 6.29 19.03 19.12
C ILE A 315 4.95 19.79 19.06
N ALA A 316 5.00 21.10 19.28
CA ALA A 316 3.81 21.93 19.27
C ALA A 316 3.11 21.90 17.88
N THR A 317 1.77 21.94 17.90
CA THR A 317 0.96 21.75 16.68
C THR A 317 1.22 22.86 15.66
N ASP A 318 1.51 24.09 16.10
CA ASP A 318 1.83 25.23 15.23
C ASP A 318 3.10 25.04 14.41
N ARG A 319 4.01 24.17 14.85
CA ARG A 319 5.20 23.78 14.06
C ARG A 319 4.91 22.72 13.00
N VAL A 320 3.74 22.13 13.01
CA VAL A 320 3.30 21.10 12.06
C VAL A 320 2.21 21.64 11.15
N LEU A 321 1.27 22.41 11.73
CA LEU A 321 0.17 23.02 11.02
C LEU A 321 0.62 24.35 10.42
N MET A 322 0.86 24.34 9.10
CA MET A 322 1.10 25.57 8.34
C MET A 322 -0.22 26.04 7.75
N LYS A 323 -0.63 27.27 8.08
CA LYS A 323 -1.78 27.91 7.43
C LYS A 323 -1.34 28.51 6.11
N ALA A 324 -2.13 28.32 5.06
CA ALA A 324 -1.91 29.04 3.82
C ALA A 324 -2.05 30.57 4.10
N PRO A 325 -1.23 31.41 3.45
CA PRO A 325 -1.40 32.86 3.56
C PRO A 325 -2.78 33.27 3.08
N ASP A 326 -3.39 34.25 3.77
CA ASP A 326 -4.68 34.82 3.37
C ASP A 326 -4.52 35.51 2.01
N GLY A 327 -5.46 35.25 1.10
CA GLY A 327 -5.49 35.85 -0.22
C GLY A 327 -4.81 35.03 -1.33
N ASN A 328 -4.63 35.63 -2.49
CA ASN A 328 -4.18 34.98 -3.72
C ASN A 328 -2.67 34.65 -3.81
N ALA A 329 -1.93 34.83 -2.73
CA ALA A 329 -0.49 34.56 -2.72
C ALA A 329 -0.21 33.07 -2.42
N LEU A 330 0.44 32.38 -3.35
CA LEU A 330 0.92 30.99 -3.18
C LEU A 330 2.35 30.94 -2.57
N SER A 331 2.76 31.97 -1.82
CA SER A 331 4.08 32.04 -1.20
C SER A 331 4.01 31.61 0.27
N TRP A 332 4.88 30.69 0.64
CA TRP A 332 5.16 30.31 2.02
C TRP A 332 6.33 31.16 2.51
N THR A 333 6.11 32.06 3.47
CA THR A 333 7.17 32.81 4.14
C THR A 333 7.71 32.03 5.34
#